data_bbdced0487e14f3a1b552f167bade118
#
_entry.id   bbdced0487e14f3a1b552f167bade118
#
_cell.length_a   1.000
_cell.length_b   1.000
_cell.length_c   1.000
_cell.angle_alpha   90.00
_cell.angle_beta   90.00
_cell.angle_gamma   90.00
#
_symmetry.space_group_name_H-M   'P 1'
#
loop_
_entity.id
_entity.type
_entity.pdbx_description
1 polymer ?
#
loop_
_entity_poly.entity_id
_entity_poly.type
_entity_poly.pdbx_seq_one_letter_code
_entity_poly.pdbx_strand_id
1 'polypeptide(L)'
;MSPEAWTLPWEEAREGLVVHRDRQVVYLNPAAAELLAVDREKVRGLPLILALRDHRLEALALEGGEAVLEVRGRVLSARARPGLLYLLDVTEARRRGLEAEEAGALLAHEFRTPLAGMAVLLRALAPKDPREAQVLDLLKKEVARLTRLVESLAHLRPGRREAFALEDLWLRLSALMQDRLRGRRVEVALGHRVEADPEALLQILLNLLDNALKYGQDPIRLLSRVRGGRLYLEVRDPGAPLPDYEGLFQPGRRGGEGSGQGLGLYLVRRLAQGLGGGAYALREGEENVFGVWLPVD
;
A
#
# COMPACT_ATOMS: atom_id res chain seq x y z
N MET A 1 27.10 2.94 37.39
CA MET A 1 27.24 1.98 36.28
C MET A 1 28.15 2.62 35.25
N SER A 2 29.28 1.98 34.95
CA SER A 2 30.22 2.48 33.92
C SER A 2 29.49 2.48 32.54
N PRO A 3 29.79 3.47 31.68
CA PRO A 3 29.18 3.57 30.35
C PRO A 3 29.39 2.35 29.47
N GLU A 4 30.37 1.52 29.79
CA GLU A 4 30.83 0.39 28.97
C GLU A 4 29.89 -0.84 28.94
N ALA A 5 29.08 -1.05 29.99
CA ALA A 5 28.29 -2.29 30.11
C ALA A 5 27.04 -2.34 29.19
N TRP A 6 26.45 -1.21 28.79
CA TRP A 6 25.27 -1.19 27.90
C TRP A 6 25.61 -0.96 26.43
N THR A 7 26.88 -0.57 26.13
CA THR A 7 27.32 -0.31 24.76
C THR A 7 27.78 -1.57 24.03
N LEU A 8 28.25 -2.60 24.75
CA LEU A 8 28.76 -3.86 24.17
C LEU A 8 27.83 -4.53 23.13
N PRO A 9 26.51 -4.63 23.35
CA PRO A 9 25.63 -5.26 22.35
C PRO A 9 25.51 -4.43 21.04
N TRP A 10 25.82 -3.12 21.10
CA TRP A 10 25.71 -2.22 19.97
C TRP A 10 27.00 -2.06 19.15
N GLU A 11 28.15 -2.50 19.70
CA GLU A 11 29.42 -2.44 18.98
C GLU A 11 29.46 -3.35 17.75
N GLU A 12 28.73 -4.47 17.78
CA GLU A 12 28.62 -5.42 16.67
C GLU A 12 27.29 -5.32 15.91
N ALA A 13 26.41 -4.40 16.32
CA ALA A 13 25.11 -4.24 15.69
C ALA A 13 25.25 -3.65 14.27
N ARG A 14 24.42 -4.14 13.35
CA ARG A 14 24.31 -3.59 11.99
C ARG A 14 23.48 -2.31 11.93
N GLU A 15 22.67 -2.07 12.96
CA GLU A 15 21.90 -0.85 13.11
C GLU A 15 22.76 0.24 13.74
N GLY A 16 22.71 1.44 13.15
CA GLY A 16 23.39 2.61 13.71
C GLY A 16 22.65 3.11 14.95
N LEU A 17 23.37 3.30 16.04
CA LEU A 17 22.85 3.91 17.26
C LEU A 17 23.60 5.21 17.56
N VAL A 18 22.87 6.30 17.72
CA VAL A 18 23.36 7.59 18.24
C VAL A 18 22.66 7.89 19.56
N VAL A 19 23.43 8.11 20.61
CA VAL A 19 22.93 8.56 21.90
C VAL A 19 23.32 10.02 22.08
N HIS A 20 22.36 10.86 22.42
CA HIS A 20 22.60 12.29 22.65
C HIS A 20 21.96 12.75 23.94
N ARG A 21 22.52 13.81 24.50
CA ARG A 21 21.99 14.54 25.66
C ARG A 21 22.27 16.03 25.46
N ASP A 22 21.31 16.89 25.76
CA ASP A 22 21.44 18.34 25.63
C ASP A 22 21.96 18.76 24.25
N ARG A 23 21.48 18.09 23.18
CA ARG A 23 21.90 18.29 21.78
C ARG A 23 23.37 17.97 21.49
N GLN A 24 24.06 17.27 22.38
CA GLN A 24 25.42 16.79 22.18
C GLN A 24 25.50 15.29 22.06
N VAL A 25 26.41 14.78 21.24
CA VAL A 25 26.63 13.35 21.04
C VAL A 25 27.31 12.77 22.28
N VAL A 26 26.68 11.79 22.91
CA VAL A 26 27.22 11.05 24.05
C VAL A 26 27.93 9.78 23.57
N TYR A 27 27.29 9.08 22.64
CA TYR A 27 27.79 7.81 22.10
C TYR A 27 27.31 7.61 20.67
N LEU A 28 28.13 6.93 19.91
CA LEU A 28 27.89 6.55 18.52
C LEU A 28 28.50 5.17 18.29
N ASN A 29 27.74 4.18 17.85
CA ASN A 29 28.29 2.86 17.55
C ASN A 29 29.00 2.84 16.17
N PRO A 30 29.80 1.78 15.85
CA PRO A 30 30.51 1.70 14.57
C PRO A 30 29.60 1.82 13.35
N ALA A 31 28.45 1.16 13.38
CA ALA A 31 27.47 1.22 12.28
C ALA A 31 26.96 2.65 12.03
N ALA A 32 26.61 3.41 13.08
CA ALA A 32 26.20 4.80 12.93
C ALA A 32 27.33 5.68 12.38
N ALA A 33 28.58 5.46 12.82
CA ALA A 33 29.75 6.18 12.31
C ALA A 33 29.96 5.96 10.81
N GLU A 34 29.79 4.71 10.36
CA GLU A 34 29.87 4.35 8.95
C GLU A 34 28.71 4.97 8.14
N LEU A 35 27.47 4.84 8.60
CA LEU A 35 26.30 5.38 7.94
C LEU A 35 26.35 6.90 7.79
N LEU A 36 26.85 7.59 8.80
CA LEU A 36 26.99 9.04 8.83
C LEU A 36 28.32 9.53 8.24
N ALA A 37 29.24 8.64 7.93
CA ALA A 37 30.60 8.92 7.46
C ALA A 37 31.33 9.92 8.39
N VAL A 38 31.38 9.59 9.68
CA VAL A 38 32.02 10.42 10.71
C VAL A 38 33.00 9.58 11.56
N ASP A 39 33.98 10.28 12.14
CA ASP A 39 34.93 9.67 13.08
C ASP A 39 34.31 9.70 14.49
N ARG A 40 34.10 8.53 15.10
CA ARG A 40 33.46 8.34 16.41
C ARG A 40 34.10 9.21 17.53
N GLU A 41 35.40 9.14 17.56
CA GLU A 41 36.16 9.82 18.65
C GLU A 41 36.11 11.36 18.52
N LYS A 42 36.06 11.83 17.26
CA LYS A 42 36.02 13.29 17.00
C LYS A 42 34.64 13.90 17.20
N VAL A 43 33.55 13.12 17.04
CA VAL A 43 32.19 13.68 17.18
C VAL A 43 31.62 13.56 18.57
N ARG A 44 32.25 12.81 19.46
CA ARG A 44 31.83 12.66 20.85
C ARG A 44 31.93 14.00 21.57
N GLY A 45 30.87 14.42 22.23
CA GLY A 45 30.76 15.72 22.91
C GLY A 45 30.47 16.91 21.99
N LEU A 46 30.45 16.72 20.66
CA LEU A 46 30.08 17.76 19.73
C LEU A 46 28.56 17.95 19.61
N PRO A 47 28.09 19.11 19.14
CA PRO A 47 26.71 19.31 18.79
C PRO A 47 26.20 18.23 17.82
N LEU A 48 24.97 17.76 18.05
CA LEU A 48 24.34 16.64 17.31
C LEU A 48 24.36 16.91 15.81
N ILE A 49 24.08 18.12 15.36
CA ILE A 49 24.09 18.51 13.94
C ILE A 49 25.46 18.28 13.27
N LEU A 50 26.57 18.42 13.98
CA LEU A 50 27.90 18.19 13.41
C LEU A 50 28.20 16.70 13.16
N ALA A 51 27.59 15.83 13.94
CA ALA A 51 27.66 14.37 13.72
C ALA A 51 26.68 13.92 12.63
N LEU A 52 25.43 14.35 12.71
CA LEU A 52 24.38 13.95 11.77
C LEU A 52 24.54 14.61 10.40
N ARG A 53 24.99 15.86 10.36
CA ARG A 53 25.17 16.69 9.16
C ARG A 53 23.93 16.75 8.24
N ASP A 54 22.76 16.53 8.84
CA ASP A 54 21.46 16.63 8.20
C ASP A 54 20.45 17.15 9.24
N HIS A 55 19.86 18.30 8.95
CA HIS A 55 18.93 18.98 9.86
C HIS A 55 17.63 18.20 10.07
N ARG A 56 17.23 17.35 9.10
CA ARG A 56 16.02 16.50 9.21
C ARG A 56 16.26 15.38 10.21
N LEU A 57 17.47 14.77 10.20
CA LEU A 57 17.86 13.79 11.21
C LEU A 57 17.99 14.43 12.59
N GLU A 58 18.52 15.66 12.68
CA GLU A 58 18.59 16.37 13.96
C GLU A 58 17.19 16.68 14.50
N ALA A 59 16.30 17.22 13.67
CA ALA A 59 14.92 17.48 14.07
C ALA A 59 14.23 16.20 14.54
N LEU A 60 14.36 15.10 13.78
CA LEU A 60 13.82 13.80 14.17
C LEU A 60 14.37 13.31 15.52
N ALA A 61 15.70 13.43 15.73
CA ALA A 61 16.35 13.01 16.97
C ALA A 61 15.84 13.78 18.20
N LEU A 62 15.49 15.07 18.02
CA LEU A 62 15.01 15.94 19.10
C LEU A 62 13.52 15.83 19.35
N GLU A 63 12.72 15.69 18.29
CA GLU A 63 11.26 15.67 18.35
C GLU A 63 10.70 14.25 18.54
N GLY A 64 11.49 13.24 18.19
CA GLY A 64 11.04 11.83 18.17
C GLY A 64 10.28 11.47 16.90
N GLY A 65 9.99 10.18 16.74
CA GLY A 65 9.22 9.67 15.59
C GLY A 65 10.03 8.76 14.67
N GLU A 66 9.52 8.57 13.46
CA GLU A 66 10.11 7.72 12.42
C GLU A 66 10.09 8.44 11.07
N ALA A 67 11.16 8.27 10.29
CA ALA A 67 11.25 8.81 8.94
C ALA A 67 12.16 7.93 8.06
N VAL A 68 11.93 7.97 6.75
CA VAL A 68 12.86 7.42 5.76
C VAL A 68 13.45 8.61 5.00
N LEU A 69 14.76 8.78 5.10
CA LEU A 69 15.46 9.94 4.59
C LEU A 69 16.61 9.51 3.68
N GLU A 70 16.80 10.22 2.60
CA GLU A 70 18.01 10.10 1.80
C GLU A 70 19.10 10.99 2.38
N VAL A 71 20.18 10.34 2.82
CA VAL A 71 21.33 10.97 3.46
C VAL A 71 22.60 10.47 2.77
N ARG A 72 23.34 11.36 2.11
CA ARG A 72 24.63 11.07 1.43
C ARG A 72 24.56 9.91 0.42
N GLY A 73 23.47 9.83 -0.36
CA GLY A 73 23.28 8.80 -1.36
C GLY A 73 22.86 7.43 -0.78
N ARG A 74 22.60 7.34 0.52
CA ARG A 74 22.00 6.19 1.17
C ARG A 74 20.57 6.51 1.59
N VAL A 75 19.69 5.53 1.54
CA VAL A 75 18.33 5.64 2.08
C VAL A 75 18.33 5.05 3.48
N LEU A 76 18.17 5.89 4.49
CA LEU A 76 18.17 5.49 5.89
C LEU A 76 16.75 5.48 6.44
N SER A 77 16.34 4.37 7.05
CA SER A 77 15.20 4.34 7.96
C SER A 77 15.69 4.82 9.32
N ALA A 78 15.16 5.94 9.79
CA ALA A 78 15.55 6.58 11.05
C ALA A 78 14.37 6.52 12.03
N ARG A 79 14.64 6.08 13.25
CA ARG A 79 13.68 6.07 14.37
C ARG A 79 14.30 6.77 15.57
N ALA A 80 13.60 7.75 16.13
CA ALA A 80 14.06 8.48 17.29
C ALA A 80 13.15 8.30 18.51
N ARG A 81 13.79 8.21 19.67
CA ARG A 81 13.18 8.28 20.99
C ARG A 81 13.99 9.28 21.84
N PRO A 82 13.47 9.79 22.98
CA PRO A 82 14.19 10.76 23.78
C PRO A 82 15.64 10.34 24.07
N GLY A 83 16.60 11.09 23.54
CA GLY A 83 18.03 10.83 23.68
C GLY A 83 18.63 9.72 22.81
N LEU A 84 17.84 9.08 21.93
CA LEU A 84 18.26 7.94 21.13
C LEU A 84 17.82 8.13 19.67
N LEU A 85 18.73 7.88 18.72
CA LEU A 85 18.44 7.83 17.29
C LEU A 85 18.97 6.50 16.72
N TYR A 86 18.10 5.72 16.13
CA TYR A 86 18.40 4.47 15.44
C TYR A 86 18.41 4.72 13.93
N LEU A 87 19.40 4.17 13.23
CA LEU A 87 19.58 4.30 11.79
C LEU A 87 19.76 2.93 11.17
N LEU A 88 19.00 2.64 10.13
CA LEU A 88 19.12 1.40 9.34
C LEU A 88 19.26 1.76 7.88
N ASP A 89 20.30 1.24 7.22
CA ASP A 89 20.46 1.37 5.77
C ASP A 89 19.45 0.45 5.05
N VAL A 90 18.53 1.06 4.35
CA VAL A 90 17.50 0.37 3.56
C VAL A 90 17.69 0.59 2.05
N THR A 91 18.85 1.11 1.63
CA THR A 91 19.16 1.45 0.24
C THR A 91 18.97 0.25 -0.69
N GLU A 92 19.61 -0.88 -0.37
CA GLU A 92 19.51 -2.09 -1.17
C GLU A 92 18.12 -2.72 -1.17
N ALA A 93 17.45 -2.72 -0.01
CA ALA A 93 16.09 -3.23 0.09
C ALA A 93 15.12 -2.40 -0.76
N ARG A 94 15.28 -1.06 -0.74
CA ARG A 94 14.48 -0.16 -1.55
C ARG A 94 14.80 -0.27 -3.04
N ARG A 95 16.09 -0.40 -3.41
CA ARG A 95 16.51 -0.61 -4.80
C ARG A 95 15.93 -1.91 -5.37
N ARG A 96 16.01 -3.02 -4.65
CA ARG A 96 15.42 -4.31 -5.07
C ARG A 96 13.90 -4.22 -5.19
N GLY A 97 13.26 -3.47 -4.31
CA GLY A 97 11.82 -3.18 -4.41
C GLY A 97 11.48 -2.44 -5.71
N LEU A 98 12.22 -1.39 -6.04
CA LEU A 98 12.03 -0.63 -7.28
C LEU A 98 12.34 -1.46 -8.53
N GLU A 99 13.43 -2.23 -8.53
CA GLU A 99 13.78 -3.14 -9.63
C GLU A 99 12.68 -4.20 -9.87
N ALA A 100 12.13 -4.77 -8.79
CA ALA A 100 11.01 -5.71 -8.86
C ALA A 100 9.72 -5.05 -9.37
N GLU A 101 9.45 -3.81 -8.96
CA GLU A 101 8.31 -3.03 -9.44
C GLU A 101 8.46 -2.68 -10.92
N GLU A 102 9.66 -2.30 -11.37
CA GLU A 102 9.96 -2.02 -12.78
C GLU A 102 9.81 -3.28 -13.66
N ALA A 103 10.36 -4.40 -13.21
CA ALA A 103 10.19 -5.68 -13.90
C ALA A 103 8.72 -6.10 -13.95
N GLY A 104 7.98 -5.91 -12.86
CA GLY A 104 6.54 -6.18 -12.80
C GLY A 104 5.74 -5.34 -13.79
N ALA A 105 6.03 -4.04 -13.88
CA ALA A 105 5.38 -3.13 -14.82
C ALA A 105 5.68 -3.47 -16.29
N LEU A 106 6.92 -3.85 -16.58
CA LEU A 106 7.33 -4.28 -17.93
C LEU A 106 6.61 -5.57 -18.32
N LEU A 107 6.63 -6.58 -17.46
CA LEU A 107 5.92 -7.84 -17.69
C LEU A 107 4.42 -7.62 -17.87
N ALA A 108 3.81 -6.75 -17.06
CA ALA A 108 2.41 -6.41 -17.22
C ALA A 108 2.10 -5.80 -18.60
N HIS A 109 2.98 -4.94 -19.10
CA HIS A 109 2.82 -4.37 -20.45
C HIS A 109 2.88 -5.45 -21.52
N GLU A 110 3.89 -6.34 -21.47
CA GLU A 110 4.09 -7.41 -22.43
C GLU A 110 2.94 -8.47 -22.41
N PHE A 111 2.34 -8.73 -21.26
CA PHE A 111 1.22 -9.69 -21.16
C PHE A 111 -0.14 -9.08 -21.50
N ARG A 112 -0.32 -7.77 -21.39
CA ARG A 112 -1.60 -7.11 -21.70
C ARG A 112 -2.02 -7.35 -23.15
N THR A 113 -1.09 -7.21 -24.09
CA THR A 113 -1.36 -7.38 -25.51
C THR A 113 -1.85 -8.78 -25.89
N PRO A 114 -1.17 -9.91 -25.54
CA PRO A 114 -1.65 -11.24 -25.86
C PRO A 114 -2.97 -11.58 -25.13
N LEU A 115 -3.16 -11.12 -23.89
CA LEU A 115 -4.42 -11.35 -23.17
C LEU A 115 -5.61 -10.62 -23.82
N ALA A 116 -5.40 -9.37 -24.29
CA ALA A 116 -6.40 -8.64 -25.04
C ALA A 116 -6.76 -9.36 -26.36
N GLY A 117 -5.75 -9.87 -27.08
CA GLY A 117 -5.94 -10.69 -28.27
C GLY A 117 -6.76 -11.96 -27.99
N MET A 118 -6.43 -12.70 -26.93
CA MET A 118 -7.20 -13.88 -26.49
C MET A 118 -8.65 -13.51 -26.14
N ALA A 119 -8.88 -12.40 -25.44
CA ALA A 119 -10.23 -11.95 -25.10
C ALA A 119 -11.08 -11.65 -26.36
N VAL A 120 -10.48 -11.03 -27.38
CA VAL A 120 -11.15 -10.76 -28.66
C VAL A 120 -11.50 -12.07 -29.38
N LEU A 121 -10.54 -13.01 -29.49
CA LEU A 121 -10.77 -14.31 -30.12
C LEU A 121 -11.87 -15.11 -29.41
N LEU A 122 -11.86 -15.16 -28.08
CA LEU A 122 -12.88 -15.85 -27.30
C LEU A 122 -14.27 -15.22 -27.44
N ARG A 123 -14.38 -13.90 -27.72
CA ARG A 123 -15.66 -13.24 -28.00
C ARG A 123 -16.19 -13.58 -29.38
N ALA A 124 -15.31 -13.81 -30.36
CA ALA A 124 -15.67 -14.16 -31.73
C ALA A 124 -16.13 -15.62 -31.87
N LEU A 125 -15.83 -16.49 -30.90
CA LEU A 125 -16.23 -17.88 -30.94
C LEU A 125 -17.74 -18.03 -30.60
N ALA A 126 -18.48 -18.73 -31.49
CA ALA A 126 -19.87 -19.11 -31.28
C ALA A 126 -19.93 -20.60 -30.89
N PRO A 127 -20.35 -20.95 -29.66
CA PRO A 127 -20.44 -22.36 -29.25
C PRO A 127 -21.55 -23.09 -30.02
N LYS A 128 -21.27 -24.33 -30.40
CA LYS A 128 -22.19 -25.16 -31.16
C LYS A 128 -23.12 -26.01 -30.29
N ASP A 129 -22.72 -26.25 -29.05
CA ASP A 129 -23.49 -27.04 -28.09
C ASP A 129 -23.30 -26.52 -26.64
N PRO A 130 -24.10 -26.98 -25.66
CA PRO A 130 -24.00 -26.53 -24.27
C PRO A 130 -22.66 -26.82 -23.59
N ARG A 131 -21.94 -27.88 -23.98
CA ARG A 131 -20.62 -28.21 -23.41
C ARG A 131 -19.55 -27.21 -23.91
N GLU A 132 -19.56 -26.93 -25.22
CA GLU A 132 -18.69 -25.87 -25.78
C GLU A 132 -18.98 -24.52 -25.16
N ALA A 133 -20.25 -24.19 -24.91
CA ALA A 133 -20.63 -22.96 -24.21
C ALA A 133 -20.05 -22.86 -22.78
N GLN A 134 -20.08 -23.96 -22.03
CA GLN A 134 -19.51 -24.05 -20.69
C GLN A 134 -17.98 -23.87 -20.72
N VAL A 135 -17.29 -24.54 -21.63
CA VAL A 135 -15.83 -24.43 -21.79
C VAL A 135 -15.44 -23.00 -22.19
N LEU A 136 -16.19 -22.43 -23.14
CA LEU A 136 -15.96 -21.06 -23.60
C LEU A 136 -16.14 -20.03 -22.45
N ASP A 137 -17.16 -20.20 -21.60
CA ASP A 137 -17.39 -19.37 -20.44
C ASP A 137 -16.25 -19.49 -19.40
N LEU A 138 -15.76 -20.71 -19.15
CA LEU A 138 -14.60 -20.96 -18.31
C LEU A 138 -13.33 -20.27 -18.86
N LEU A 139 -13.06 -20.36 -20.16
CA LEU A 139 -11.93 -19.72 -20.81
C LEU A 139 -12.02 -18.18 -20.73
N LYS A 140 -13.20 -17.61 -20.97
CA LYS A 140 -13.44 -16.17 -20.82
C LYS A 140 -13.18 -15.71 -19.40
N LYS A 141 -13.63 -16.46 -18.40
CA LYS A 141 -13.38 -16.18 -16.97
C LYS A 141 -11.90 -16.25 -16.64
N GLU A 142 -11.17 -17.23 -17.18
CA GLU A 142 -9.74 -17.40 -16.93
C GLU A 142 -8.91 -16.30 -17.58
N VAL A 143 -9.19 -15.92 -18.83
CA VAL A 143 -8.51 -14.79 -19.49
C VAL A 143 -8.79 -13.48 -18.77
N ALA A 144 -10.03 -13.21 -18.37
CA ALA A 144 -10.37 -12.03 -17.57
C ALA A 144 -9.67 -12.05 -16.20
N ARG A 145 -9.43 -13.22 -15.63
CA ARG A 145 -8.66 -13.41 -14.41
C ARG A 145 -7.18 -13.04 -14.61
N LEU A 146 -6.55 -13.61 -15.66
CA LEU A 146 -5.15 -13.34 -15.99
C LEU A 146 -4.93 -11.86 -16.31
N THR A 147 -5.85 -11.23 -17.02
CA THR A 147 -5.81 -9.80 -17.31
C THR A 147 -5.76 -8.99 -16.00
N ARG A 148 -6.64 -9.28 -15.04
CA ARG A 148 -6.62 -8.59 -13.73
C ARG A 148 -5.33 -8.80 -12.94
N LEU A 149 -4.74 -10.02 -13.00
CA LEU A 149 -3.44 -10.30 -12.39
C LEU A 149 -2.33 -9.45 -13.02
N VAL A 150 -2.30 -9.39 -14.33
CA VAL A 150 -1.32 -8.60 -15.08
C VAL A 150 -1.49 -7.11 -14.80
N GLU A 151 -2.72 -6.62 -14.80
CA GLU A 151 -3.02 -5.24 -14.42
C GLU A 151 -2.57 -4.92 -12.99
N SER A 152 -2.71 -5.88 -12.07
CA SER A 152 -2.23 -5.71 -10.70
C SER A 152 -0.71 -5.51 -10.57
N LEU A 153 0.05 -6.05 -11.51
CA LEU A 153 1.51 -5.84 -11.58
C LEU A 153 1.87 -4.48 -12.20
N ALA A 154 1.05 -3.99 -13.14
CA ALA A 154 1.29 -2.71 -13.81
C ALA A 154 1.04 -1.50 -12.91
N HIS A 155 0.10 -1.59 -11.99
CA HIS A 155 -0.30 -0.50 -11.10
C HIS A 155 0.60 -0.31 -9.85
N LEU A 156 1.79 -0.91 -9.85
CA LEU A 156 2.78 -0.67 -8.80
C LEU A 156 3.45 0.72 -8.92
N ARG A 157 3.30 1.41 -10.05
CA ARG A 157 3.74 2.80 -10.21
C ARG A 157 2.55 3.74 -10.03
N PRO A 158 2.64 4.75 -9.15
CA PRO A 158 1.62 5.80 -9.11
C PRO A 158 1.56 6.48 -10.47
N GLY A 159 0.36 6.56 -11.03
CA GLY A 159 0.08 7.32 -12.23
C GLY A 159 0.12 8.84 -11.96
N ARG A 160 -0.31 9.63 -12.94
CA ARG A 160 -0.38 11.08 -12.80
C ARG A 160 -1.44 11.48 -11.78
N ARG A 161 -1.08 12.30 -10.80
CA ARG A 161 -2.05 12.89 -9.88
C ARG A 161 -2.87 13.96 -10.62
N GLU A 162 -4.17 13.91 -10.44
CA GLU A 162 -5.13 14.83 -11.03
C GLU A 162 -6.17 15.22 -9.98
N ALA A 163 -6.71 16.45 -10.11
CA ALA A 163 -7.79 16.94 -9.25
C ALA A 163 -9.15 16.58 -9.87
N PHE A 164 -9.93 15.74 -9.22
CA PHE A 164 -11.24 15.30 -9.72
C PHE A 164 -12.26 15.12 -8.58
N ALA A 165 -13.54 15.00 -8.93
CA ALA A 165 -14.60 14.67 -8.00
C ALA A 165 -14.73 13.15 -7.86
N LEU A 166 -14.94 12.64 -6.65
CA LEU A 166 -15.13 11.20 -6.42
C LEU A 166 -16.42 10.67 -7.06
N GLU A 167 -17.40 11.53 -7.30
CA GLU A 167 -18.62 11.23 -8.05
C GLU A 167 -18.32 10.82 -9.50
N ASP A 168 -17.31 11.43 -10.13
CA ASP A 168 -16.90 11.07 -11.50
C ASP A 168 -16.33 9.64 -11.54
N LEU A 169 -15.62 9.26 -10.48
CA LEU A 169 -15.16 7.86 -10.30
C LEU A 169 -16.32 6.88 -10.15
N TRP A 170 -17.37 7.26 -9.41
CA TRP A 170 -18.57 6.44 -9.29
C TRP A 170 -19.27 6.23 -10.63
N LEU A 171 -19.36 7.26 -11.47
CA LEU A 171 -19.95 7.14 -12.80
C LEU A 171 -19.19 6.12 -13.65
N ARG A 172 -17.85 6.17 -13.65
CA ARG A 172 -17.01 5.20 -14.36
C ARG A 172 -17.13 3.79 -13.76
N LEU A 173 -17.08 3.67 -12.44
CA LEU A 173 -17.19 2.40 -11.71
C LEU A 173 -18.53 1.72 -11.97
N SER A 174 -19.63 2.45 -11.89
CA SER A 174 -20.97 1.92 -12.12
C SER A 174 -21.18 1.43 -13.56
N ALA A 175 -20.61 2.15 -14.54
CA ALA A 175 -20.64 1.70 -15.94
C ALA A 175 -19.85 0.40 -16.15
N LEU A 176 -18.67 0.25 -15.54
CA LEU A 176 -17.85 -0.95 -15.61
C LEU A 176 -18.47 -2.17 -14.90
N MET A 177 -19.29 -1.93 -13.89
CA MET A 177 -19.90 -2.97 -13.05
C MET A 177 -21.40 -3.14 -13.29
N GLN A 178 -21.96 -2.55 -14.35
CA GLN A 178 -23.39 -2.47 -14.60
C GLN A 178 -24.12 -3.81 -14.43
N ASP A 179 -23.61 -4.88 -15.02
CA ASP A 179 -24.25 -6.22 -14.94
C ASP A 179 -24.19 -6.79 -13.51
N ARG A 180 -23.17 -6.45 -12.74
CA ARG A 180 -22.98 -6.95 -11.37
C ARG A 180 -23.79 -6.17 -10.34
N LEU A 181 -24.08 -4.92 -10.64
CA LEU A 181 -24.92 -4.04 -9.82
C LEU A 181 -26.41 -4.30 -10.03
N ARG A 182 -26.77 -5.00 -11.12
CA ARG A 182 -28.18 -5.28 -11.43
C ARG A 182 -28.83 -6.09 -10.31
N GLY A 183 -29.89 -5.55 -9.74
CA GLY A 183 -30.64 -6.17 -8.64
C GLY A 183 -29.99 -6.06 -7.27
N ARG A 184 -28.87 -5.34 -7.14
CA ARG A 184 -28.20 -5.05 -5.87
C ARG A 184 -28.54 -3.64 -5.39
N ARG A 185 -28.68 -3.48 -4.08
CA ARG A 185 -28.90 -2.19 -3.46
C ARG A 185 -27.57 -1.57 -3.04
N VAL A 186 -27.12 -0.54 -3.76
CA VAL A 186 -25.89 0.19 -3.47
C VAL A 186 -26.24 1.65 -3.15
N GLU A 187 -25.82 2.12 -1.99
CA GLU A 187 -25.98 3.50 -1.51
C GLU A 187 -24.63 4.21 -1.61
N VAL A 188 -24.59 5.39 -2.24
CA VAL A 188 -23.34 6.09 -2.54
C VAL A 188 -23.36 7.50 -1.96
N ALA A 189 -22.31 7.83 -1.20
CA ALA A 189 -22.07 9.15 -0.64
C ALA A 189 -20.57 9.51 -0.78
N LEU A 190 -20.22 10.05 -1.94
CA LEU A 190 -18.85 10.39 -2.36
C LEU A 190 -18.73 11.91 -2.62
N GLY A 191 -18.98 12.75 -1.63
CA GLY A 191 -19.08 14.21 -1.78
C GLY A 191 -17.75 14.97 -1.69
N HIS A 192 -16.61 14.43 -2.14
CA HIS A 192 -15.29 15.08 -2.00
C HIS A 192 -14.54 15.19 -3.33
N ARG A 193 -13.79 16.30 -3.48
CA ARG A 193 -12.76 16.44 -4.52
C ARG A 193 -11.41 16.03 -3.94
N VAL A 194 -10.60 15.37 -4.75
CA VAL A 194 -9.30 14.86 -4.34
C VAL A 194 -8.26 15.09 -5.42
N GLU A 195 -6.99 15.16 -5.03
CA GLU A 195 -5.86 15.14 -5.93
C GLU A 195 -5.12 13.81 -5.76
N ALA A 196 -5.35 12.89 -6.68
CA ALA A 196 -4.81 11.54 -6.64
C ALA A 196 -4.68 10.97 -8.06
N ASP A 197 -4.18 9.75 -8.18
CA ASP A 197 -4.24 8.96 -9.41
C ASP A 197 -5.65 8.36 -9.57
N PRO A 198 -6.46 8.82 -10.58
CA PRO A 198 -7.83 8.36 -10.75
C PRO A 198 -7.91 6.87 -11.10
N GLU A 199 -6.94 6.33 -11.85
CA GLU A 199 -6.94 4.92 -12.26
C GLU A 199 -6.64 4.00 -11.07
N ALA A 200 -5.69 4.40 -10.22
CA ALA A 200 -5.40 3.67 -8.99
C ALA A 200 -6.60 3.66 -8.04
N LEU A 201 -7.29 4.80 -7.88
CA LEU A 201 -8.50 4.87 -7.05
C LEU A 201 -9.67 4.09 -7.65
N LEU A 202 -9.86 4.13 -8.97
CA LEU A 202 -10.85 3.32 -9.65
C LEU A 202 -10.61 1.83 -9.41
N GLN A 203 -9.35 1.39 -9.50
CA GLN A 203 -8.99 -0.01 -9.27
C GLN A 203 -9.18 -0.43 -7.80
N ILE A 204 -8.88 0.46 -6.84
CA ILE A 204 -9.19 0.24 -5.42
C ILE A 204 -10.69 0.01 -5.24
N LEU A 205 -11.52 0.93 -5.74
CA LEU A 205 -12.97 0.85 -5.60
C LEU A 205 -13.57 -0.35 -6.32
N LEU A 206 -13.06 -0.71 -7.51
CA LEU A 206 -13.44 -1.93 -8.23
C LEU A 206 -13.23 -3.18 -7.35
N ASN A 207 -12.07 -3.29 -6.72
CA ASN A 207 -11.76 -4.46 -5.88
C ASN A 207 -12.59 -4.49 -4.60
N LEU A 208 -12.78 -3.35 -3.94
CA LEU A 208 -13.58 -3.27 -2.71
C LEU A 208 -15.06 -3.57 -3.00
N LEU A 209 -15.62 -2.96 -4.04
CA LEU A 209 -17.02 -3.17 -4.41
C LEU A 209 -17.27 -4.58 -4.94
N ASP A 210 -16.35 -5.14 -5.75
CA ASP A 210 -16.41 -6.52 -6.21
C ASP A 210 -16.43 -7.51 -5.04
N ASN A 211 -15.62 -7.24 -4.01
CA ASN A 211 -15.60 -8.04 -2.79
C ASN A 211 -16.94 -7.98 -2.05
N ALA A 212 -17.51 -6.80 -1.86
CA ALA A 212 -18.81 -6.63 -1.21
C ALA A 212 -19.96 -7.26 -2.01
N LEU A 213 -19.94 -7.15 -3.37
CA LEU A 213 -20.94 -7.79 -4.22
C LEU A 213 -20.87 -9.32 -4.20
N LYS A 214 -19.70 -9.90 -3.95
CA LYS A 214 -19.51 -11.37 -3.88
C LYS A 214 -19.84 -11.97 -2.53
N TYR A 215 -19.44 -11.29 -1.46
CA TYR A 215 -19.43 -11.85 -0.11
C TYR A 215 -20.30 -11.09 0.88
N GLY A 216 -20.60 -9.81 0.58
CA GLY A 216 -21.41 -8.95 1.41
C GLY A 216 -22.91 -9.09 1.17
N GLN A 217 -23.69 -8.45 2.02
CA GLN A 217 -25.15 -8.36 1.95
C GLN A 217 -25.60 -6.93 1.64
N ASP A 218 -26.81 -6.79 1.09
CA ASP A 218 -27.41 -5.49 0.83
C ASP A 218 -28.01 -4.86 2.12
N PRO A 219 -27.99 -3.54 2.26
CA PRO A 219 -27.43 -2.57 1.31
C PRO A 219 -25.91 -2.47 1.40
N ILE A 220 -25.23 -2.42 0.24
CA ILE A 220 -23.81 -2.07 0.19
C ILE A 220 -23.69 -0.54 0.19
N ARG A 221 -22.85 0.02 1.04
CA ARG A 221 -22.64 1.47 1.14
C ARG A 221 -21.24 1.84 0.71
N LEU A 222 -21.13 2.77 -0.23
CA LEU A 222 -19.87 3.36 -0.68
C LEU A 222 -19.79 4.80 -0.17
N LEU A 223 -18.83 5.07 0.71
CA LEU A 223 -18.74 6.33 1.45
C LEU A 223 -17.36 6.98 1.29
N SER A 224 -17.33 8.31 1.30
CA SER A 224 -16.10 9.09 1.48
C SER A 224 -16.20 9.99 2.70
N ARG A 225 -15.12 10.09 3.47
CA ARG A 225 -15.01 10.98 4.65
C ARG A 225 -13.62 11.61 4.69
N VAL A 226 -13.54 12.87 5.09
CA VAL A 226 -12.27 13.54 5.37
C VAL A 226 -12.16 13.79 6.87
N ARG A 227 -11.08 13.35 7.48
CA ARG A 227 -10.80 13.54 8.90
C ARG A 227 -9.31 13.61 9.14
N GLY A 228 -8.84 14.64 9.85
CA GLY A 228 -7.44 14.78 10.26
C GLY A 228 -6.46 14.80 9.08
N GLY A 229 -6.78 15.52 7.99
CA GLY A 229 -5.94 15.56 6.79
C GLY A 229 -5.86 14.23 6.01
N ARG A 230 -6.85 13.35 6.20
CA ARG A 230 -6.94 12.07 5.49
C ARG A 230 -8.31 11.90 4.86
N LEU A 231 -8.33 11.47 3.62
CA LEU A 231 -9.52 10.95 2.95
C LEU A 231 -9.66 9.47 3.29
N TYR A 232 -10.84 9.07 3.70
CA TYR A 232 -11.24 7.67 3.88
C TYR A 232 -12.25 7.32 2.81
N LEU A 233 -11.99 6.27 2.05
CA LEU A 233 -12.92 5.66 1.10
C LEU A 233 -13.29 4.27 1.62
N GLU A 234 -14.58 4.04 1.83
CA GLU A 234 -15.08 2.83 2.48
C GLU A 234 -16.18 2.18 1.67
N VAL A 235 -16.13 0.86 1.58
CA VAL A 235 -17.23 0.01 1.17
C VAL A 235 -17.69 -0.77 2.41
N ARG A 236 -18.97 -0.66 2.73
CA ARG A 236 -19.59 -1.26 3.92
C ARG A 236 -20.70 -2.20 3.52
N ASP A 237 -20.86 -3.30 4.23
CA ASP A 237 -21.95 -4.25 4.06
C ASP A 237 -22.37 -4.87 5.40
N PRO A 238 -23.68 -5.23 5.61
CA PRO A 238 -24.18 -5.85 6.82
C PRO A 238 -23.98 -7.37 6.86
N GLY A 239 -22.98 -7.90 6.13
CA GLY A 239 -22.66 -9.32 6.13
C GLY A 239 -22.20 -9.85 7.50
N ALA A 240 -22.04 -11.17 7.59
CA ALA A 240 -21.55 -11.80 8.82
C ALA A 240 -20.14 -11.29 9.21
N PRO A 241 -19.84 -11.22 10.52
CA PRO A 241 -18.50 -10.84 10.97
C PRO A 241 -17.45 -11.84 10.49
N LEU A 242 -16.26 -11.33 10.16
CA LEU A 242 -15.15 -12.13 9.68
C LEU A 242 -14.21 -12.51 10.83
N PRO A 243 -13.59 -13.69 10.80
CA PRO A 243 -12.73 -14.15 11.89
C PRO A 243 -11.40 -13.39 12.00
N ASP A 244 -10.91 -12.81 10.91
CA ASP A 244 -9.61 -12.12 10.84
C ASP A 244 -9.65 -11.04 9.77
N TYR A 245 -9.83 -9.78 10.18
CA TYR A 245 -9.86 -8.63 9.27
C TYR A 245 -8.48 -8.22 8.77
N GLU A 246 -7.45 -8.36 9.60
CA GLU A 246 -6.09 -7.91 9.28
C GLU A 246 -5.41 -8.83 8.27
N GLY A 247 -5.60 -10.13 8.43
CA GLY A 247 -5.04 -11.14 7.53
C GLY A 247 -5.62 -11.15 6.12
N LEU A 248 -6.79 -10.53 5.89
CA LEU A 248 -7.43 -10.50 4.58
C LEU A 248 -6.61 -9.77 3.49
N PHE A 249 -5.70 -8.90 3.90
CA PHE A 249 -4.80 -8.18 2.98
C PHE A 249 -3.51 -8.94 2.65
N GLN A 250 -3.34 -10.16 3.13
CA GLN A 250 -2.21 -11.02 2.76
C GLN A 250 -2.47 -11.71 1.41
N PRO A 251 -1.43 -11.90 0.57
CA PRO A 251 -1.61 -12.55 -0.72
C PRO A 251 -2.09 -14.00 -0.56
N GLY A 252 -3.12 -14.39 -1.34
CA GLY A 252 -3.63 -15.76 -1.36
C GLY A 252 -4.53 -16.15 -0.19
N ARG A 253 -4.77 -15.28 0.79
CA ARG A 253 -5.72 -15.55 1.88
C ARG A 253 -7.17 -15.37 1.43
N ARG A 254 -8.02 -16.32 1.85
CA ARG A 254 -9.45 -16.35 1.56
C ARG A 254 -10.23 -16.16 2.85
N GLY A 255 -11.26 -15.33 2.83
CA GLY A 255 -12.18 -15.15 3.96
C GLY A 255 -13.30 -16.20 4.06
N GLY A 256 -13.32 -17.24 3.18
CA GLY A 256 -14.36 -18.27 3.13
C GLY A 256 -14.30 -19.16 1.87
N GLU A 257 -15.24 -20.09 1.74
CA GLU A 257 -15.41 -20.99 0.56
C GLU A 257 -15.95 -20.20 -0.65
N GLY A 258 -15.07 -19.52 -1.40
CA GLY A 258 -15.46 -18.75 -2.56
C GLY A 258 -14.45 -18.87 -3.70
N SER A 259 -14.88 -18.65 -4.96
CA SER A 259 -14.08 -18.76 -6.19
C SER A 259 -13.02 -17.63 -6.37
N GLY A 260 -12.75 -16.79 -5.37
CA GLY A 260 -11.79 -15.70 -5.41
C GLY A 260 -10.38 -16.13 -5.01
N GLN A 261 -9.34 -15.52 -5.60
CA GLN A 261 -7.92 -15.88 -5.36
C GLN A 261 -7.28 -15.19 -4.14
N GLY A 262 -8.01 -14.38 -3.38
CA GLY A 262 -7.46 -13.63 -2.26
C GLY A 262 -6.45 -12.54 -2.65
N LEU A 263 -6.44 -12.09 -3.90
CA LEU A 263 -5.51 -11.06 -4.40
C LEU A 263 -6.11 -9.66 -4.44
N GLY A 264 -7.44 -9.51 -4.47
CA GLY A 264 -8.11 -8.22 -4.60
C GLY A 264 -7.79 -7.25 -3.45
N LEU A 265 -7.90 -7.70 -2.20
CA LEU A 265 -7.58 -6.88 -1.03
C LEU A 265 -6.07 -6.63 -0.88
N TYR A 266 -5.22 -7.61 -1.24
CA TYR A 266 -3.78 -7.39 -1.31
C TYR A 266 -3.45 -6.26 -2.29
N LEU A 267 -4.07 -6.25 -3.48
CA LEU A 267 -3.90 -5.18 -4.47
C LEU A 267 -4.40 -3.83 -3.92
N VAL A 268 -5.55 -3.80 -3.25
CA VAL A 268 -6.05 -2.58 -2.57
C VAL A 268 -5.00 -2.01 -1.62
N ARG A 269 -4.39 -2.85 -0.77
CA ARG A 269 -3.32 -2.42 0.14
C ARG A 269 -2.11 -1.85 -0.61
N ARG A 270 -1.66 -2.52 -1.67
CA ARG A 270 -0.50 -2.07 -2.48
C ARG A 270 -0.76 -0.73 -3.17
N LEU A 271 -1.93 -0.58 -3.80
CA LEU A 271 -2.32 0.67 -4.46
C LEU A 271 -2.44 1.83 -3.45
N ALA A 272 -3.09 1.59 -2.30
CA ALA A 272 -3.21 2.60 -1.26
C ALA A 272 -1.84 3.04 -0.72
N GLN A 273 -0.89 2.10 -0.53
CA GLN A 273 0.49 2.39 -0.14
C GLN A 273 1.22 3.20 -1.22
N GLY A 274 1.02 2.88 -2.50
CA GLY A 274 1.59 3.65 -3.62
C GLY A 274 1.08 5.10 -3.68
N LEU A 275 -0.14 5.35 -3.18
CA LEU A 275 -0.72 6.69 -3.03
C LEU A 275 -0.33 7.39 -1.71
N GLY A 276 0.59 6.82 -0.93
CA GLY A 276 1.03 7.37 0.37
C GLY A 276 0.08 7.09 1.53
N GLY A 277 -0.91 6.21 1.33
CA GLY A 277 -1.92 5.86 2.31
C GLY A 277 -1.82 4.42 2.82
N GLY A 278 -2.95 3.86 3.20
CA GLY A 278 -3.05 2.49 3.67
C GLY A 278 -4.46 1.91 3.51
N ALA A 279 -4.57 0.59 3.62
CA ALA A 279 -5.83 -0.14 3.58
C ALA A 279 -6.13 -0.76 4.94
N TYR A 280 -7.41 -0.85 5.27
CA TYR A 280 -7.90 -1.43 6.52
C TYR A 280 -9.24 -2.15 6.32
N ALA A 281 -9.51 -3.10 7.18
CA ALA A 281 -10.82 -3.70 7.34
C ALA A 281 -11.11 -3.88 8.83
N LEU A 282 -12.37 -3.70 9.20
CA LEU A 282 -12.84 -3.83 10.58
C LEU A 282 -14.34 -4.09 10.63
N ARG A 283 -14.85 -4.41 11.82
CA ARG A 283 -16.29 -4.43 12.12
C ARG A 283 -16.66 -3.15 12.84
N GLU A 284 -17.65 -2.44 12.35
CA GLU A 284 -18.22 -1.27 13.02
C GLU A 284 -19.74 -1.47 13.16
N GLY A 285 -20.20 -1.68 14.39
CA GLY A 285 -21.58 -2.09 14.65
C GLY A 285 -21.94 -3.41 13.97
N GLU A 286 -22.95 -3.38 13.12
CA GLU A 286 -23.41 -4.55 12.36
C GLU A 286 -22.83 -4.65 10.95
N GLU A 287 -21.83 -3.79 10.59
CA GLU A 287 -21.28 -3.74 9.27
C GLU A 287 -19.81 -4.16 9.21
N ASN A 288 -19.45 -4.88 8.16
CA ASN A 288 -18.08 -5.01 7.72
C ASN A 288 -17.69 -3.73 6.99
N VAL A 289 -16.54 -3.20 7.32
CA VAL A 289 -15.97 -1.99 6.70
C VAL A 289 -14.67 -2.39 6.04
N PHE A 290 -14.58 -2.19 4.73
CA PHE A 290 -13.35 -2.33 3.96
C PHE A 290 -13.00 -0.97 3.39
N GLY A 291 -11.84 -0.45 3.68
CA GLY A 291 -11.50 0.90 3.28
C GLY A 291 -10.03 1.13 3.03
N VAL A 292 -9.78 2.29 2.45
CA VAL A 292 -8.46 2.89 2.34
C VAL A 292 -8.48 4.27 2.95
N TRP A 293 -7.33 4.71 3.42
CA TRP A 293 -7.11 6.10 3.76
C TRP A 293 -5.94 6.65 2.92
N LEU A 294 -6.05 7.90 2.52
CA LEU A 294 -5.06 8.62 1.71
C LEU A 294 -4.78 9.98 2.37
N PRO A 295 -3.54 10.48 2.36
CA PRO A 295 -3.28 11.86 2.76
C PRO A 295 -3.98 12.79 1.77
N VAL A 296 -4.62 13.84 2.27
CA VAL A 296 -5.16 14.96 1.47
C VAL A 296 -4.58 16.24 2.03
N ASP A 297 -4.14 17.09 1.13
CA ASP A 297 -3.60 18.42 1.45
C ASP A 297 -4.70 19.38 1.89
#